data_9fb1f2bd2333c83d7b86eec158afc01e
#
_entry.id   9fb1f2bd2333c83d7b86eec158afc01e
#
_cell.length_a   1.000
_cell.length_b   1.000
_cell.length_c   1.000
_cell.angle_alpha   90.00
_cell.angle_beta   90.00
_cell.angle_gamma   90.00
#
_symmetry.space_group_name_H-M   'P 1'
#
loop_
_entity.id
_entity.type
_entity.pdbx_description
1 polymer ?
#
loop_
_entity_poly.entity_id
_entity_poly.type
_entity_poly.pdbx_seq_one_letter_code
_entity_poly.pdbx_strand_id
1 'polypeptide(L)'
;EAPVELYQEFMEDISDEIDRESKIIDDLLSLVKMDKSEAEINLSQVDIVVLVKQILKRLRPIANKKNVELILESIREVTADVDETKLSLAISNLVENAIKYNREQGTVEVTLDADHQFFTVQVADTGIGIPEDCMAQIYERFYRVDKSHSREIGGTGLGLAITKNAVLLHRGSIKVESREGEG
;
A
#
# COMPACT_ATOMS: atom_id res chain seq x y z
N GLU A 1 -3.51 40.62 16.81
CA GLU A 1 -2.47 39.55 16.64
C GLU A 1 -3.15 38.21 16.79
N ALA A 2 -2.95 37.29 15.83
CA ALA A 2 -3.50 35.95 15.94
C ALA A 2 -2.77 35.18 17.06
N PRO A 3 -3.45 34.31 17.80
CA PRO A 3 -2.83 33.46 18.83
C PRO A 3 -1.72 32.59 18.24
N VAL A 4 -0.69 32.30 19.01
CA VAL A 4 0.46 31.47 18.58
C VAL A 4 0.01 30.07 18.18
N GLU A 5 -1.01 29.55 18.85
CA GLU A 5 -1.63 28.26 18.57
C GLU A 5 -2.19 28.20 17.12
N LEU A 6 -2.79 29.30 16.65
CA LEU A 6 -3.31 29.37 15.27
C LEU A 6 -2.20 29.35 14.22
N TYR A 7 -1.05 29.94 14.52
CA TYR A 7 0.13 29.85 13.64
C TYR A 7 0.72 28.43 13.62
N GLN A 8 0.72 27.75 14.75
CA GLN A 8 1.19 26.37 14.84
C GLN A 8 0.29 25.43 14.04
N GLU A 9 -1.04 25.50 14.22
CA GLU A 9 -2.02 24.75 13.45
C GLU A 9 -1.88 24.98 11.93
N PHE A 10 -1.73 26.24 11.54
CA PHE A 10 -1.54 26.61 10.14
C PHE A 10 -0.21 26.07 9.56
N MET A 11 0.86 26.06 10.34
CA MET A 11 2.14 25.51 9.91
C MET A 11 2.11 23.98 9.81
N GLU A 12 1.37 23.30 10.70
CA GLU A 12 1.13 21.85 10.62
C GLU A 12 0.33 21.52 9.36
N ASP A 13 -0.75 22.23 9.08
CA ASP A 13 -1.55 22.04 7.86
C ASP A 13 -0.73 22.24 6.58
N ILE A 14 0.15 23.24 6.54
CA ILE A 14 1.05 23.47 5.39
C ILE A 14 2.05 22.31 5.26
N SER A 15 2.62 21.84 6.37
CA SER A 15 3.57 20.73 6.37
C SER A 15 2.92 19.45 5.84
N ASP A 16 1.73 19.14 6.29
CA ASP A 16 0.96 17.96 5.85
C ASP A 16 0.61 18.03 4.35
N GLU A 17 0.27 19.22 3.83
CA GLU A 17 -0.02 19.39 2.40
C GLU A 17 1.26 19.25 1.55
N ILE A 18 2.40 19.78 2.00
CA ILE A 18 3.70 19.60 1.32
C ILE A 18 4.08 18.13 1.27
N ASP A 19 3.94 17.40 2.36
CA ASP A 19 4.24 15.95 2.42
C ASP A 19 3.33 15.16 1.50
N ARG A 20 2.07 15.55 1.42
CA ARG A 20 1.10 14.96 0.50
C ARG A 20 1.45 15.21 -0.97
N GLU A 21 1.77 16.46 -1.33
CA GLU A 21 2.16 16.81 -2.70
C GLU A 21 3.46 16.09 -3.10
N SER A 22 4.45 16.01 -2.19
CA SER A 22 5.69 15.28 -2.39
C SER A 22 5.42 13.79 -2.67
N LYS A 23 4.52 13.17 -1.90
CA LYS A 23 4.12 11.77 -2.14
C LYS A 23 3.45 11.58 -3.50
N ILE A 24 2.60 12.51 -3.95
CA ILE A 24 1.98 12.46 -5.28
C ILE A 24 3.05 12.48 -6.38
N ILE A 25 4.04 13.36 -6.25
CA ILE A 25 5.14 13.48 -7.22
C ILE A 25 5.95 12.17 -7.27
N ASP A 26 6.31 11.60 -6.14
CA ASP A 26 7.08 10.36 -6.06
C ASP A 26 6.30 9.17 -6.64
N ASP A 27 5.00 9.07 -6.34
CA ASP A 27 4.11 8.06 -6.89
C ASP A 27 3.98 8.19 -8.41
N LEU A 28 3.82 9.42 -8.94
CA LEU A 28 3.78 9.68 -10.38
C LEU A 28 5.09 9.32 -11.08
N LEU A 29 6.24 9.71 -10.50
CA LEU A 29 7.54 9.36 -11.04
C LEU A 29 7.75 7.84 -11.07
N SER A 30 7.29 7.14 -10.04
CA SER A 30 7.34 5.68 -9.97
C SER A 30 6.49 5.04 -11.07
N LEU A 31 5.27 5.53 -11.30
CA LEU A 31 4.41 5.07 -12.40
C LEU A 31 5.04 5.32 -13.77
N VAL A 32 5.55 6.53 -14.02
CA VAL A 32 6.19 6.87 -15.31
C VAL A 32 7.40 5.99 -15.59
N LYS A 33 8.19 5.66 -14.56
CA LYS A 33 9.33 4.73 -14.69
C LYS A 33 8.89 3.31 -15.00
N MET A 34 7.75 2.87 -14.47
CA MET A 34 7.21 1.52 -14.68
C MET A 34 6.43 1.39 -16.01
N ASP A 35 5.89 2.49 -16.54
CA ASP A 35 5.09 2.48 -17.78
C ASP A 35 5.92 2.43 -19.06
N LYS A 36 7.22 2.72 -19.00
CA LYS A 36 8.07 2.60 -20.18
C LYS A 36 8.13 1.15 -20.60
N SER A 37 7.90 0.87 -21.89
CA SER A 37 7.95 -0.47 -22.49
C SER A 37 9.31 -1.17 -22.30
N GLU A 38 10.33 -0.45 -21.88
CA GLU A 38 11.68 -0.89 -21.53
C GLU A 38 11.96 -0.64 -20.04
N ALA A 39 10.94 -0.69 -19.18
CA ALA A 39 11.18 -0.56 -17.74
C ALA A 39 12.17 -1.66 -17.29
N GLU A 40 13.40 -1.25 -17.02
CA GLU A 40 14.41 -2.16 -16.51
C GLU A 40 13.96 -2.71 -15.17
N ILE A 41 13.84 -4.03 -15.09
CA ILE A 41 13.61 -4.75 -13.85
C ILE A 41 14.97 -5.27 -13.34
N ASN A 42 15.37 -4.83 -12.18
CA ASN A 42 16.63 -5.24 -11.55
C ASN A 42 16.37 -6.44 -10.65
N LEU A 43 16.39 -7.63 -11.24
CA LEU A 43 16.16 -8.87 -10.49
C LEU A 43 17.38 -9.21 -9.63
N SER A 44 17.13 -9.51 -8.37
CA SER A 44 18.09 -10.06 -7.41
C SER A 44 17.41 -11.11 -6.55
N GLN A 45 18.20 -12.01 -6.00
CA GLN A 45 17.68 -13.03 -5.08
C GLN A 45 17.35 -12.39 -3.74
N VAL A 46 16.08 -12.41 -3.35
CA VAL A 46 15.53 -11.76 -2.15
C VAL A 46 14.81 -12.78 -1.29
N ASP A 47 15.08 -12.77 0.00
CA ASP A 47 14.25 -13.45 1.00
C ASP A 47 12.99 -12.63 1.25
N ILE A 48 11.86 -13.13 0.76
CA ILE A 48 10.56 -12.42 0.80
C ILE A 48 10.05 -12.29 2.25
N VAL A 49 10.33 -13.26 3.11
CA VAL A 49 9.94 -13.19 4.53
C VAL A 49 10.65 -12.05 5.23
N VAL A 50 11.95 -11.91 4.97
CA VAL A 50 12.76 -10.81 5.54
C VAL A 50 12.27 -9.47 5.01
N LEU A 51 12.00 -9.35 3.71
CA LEU A 51 11.47 -8.15 3.09
C LEU A 51 10.15 -7.72 3.72
N VAL A 52 9.19 -8.64 3.85
CA VAL A 52 7.88 -8.34 4.46
C VAL A 52 8.02 -7.95 5.93
N LYS A 53 8.89 -8.63 6.71
CA LYS A 53 9.17 -8.25 8.10
C LYS A 53 9.70 -6.81 8.22
N GLN A 54 10.57 -6.40 7.30
CA GLN A 54 11.10 -5.02 7.27
C GLN A 54 10.01 -4.00 6.96
N ILE A 55 9.14 -4.31 5.99
CA ILE A 55 7.99 -3.45 5.64
C ILE A 55 7.05 -3.30 6.85
N LEU A 56 6.64 -4.40 7.47
CA LEU A 56 5.75 -4.37 8.63
C LEU A 56 6.38 -3.63 9.82
N LYS A 57 7.69 -3.80 10.04
CA LYS A 57 8.41 -3.04 11.08
C LYS A 57 8.35 -1.53 10.83
N ARG A 58 8.51 -1.10 9.58
CA ARG A 58 8.43 0.32 9.19
C ARG A 58 7.03 0.89 9.35
N LEU A 59 5.99 0.10 9.05
CA LEU A 59 4.59 0.53 9.10
C LEU A 59 3.95 0.39 10.49
N ARG A 60 4.59 -0.31 11.41
CA ARG A 60 4.08 -0.52 12.78
C ARG A 60 3.73 0.77 13.54
N PRO A 61 4.51 1.87 13.46
CA PRO A 61 4.12 3.12 14.13
C PRO A 61 2.79 3.68 13.62
N ILE A 62 2.52 3.58 12.31
CA ILE A 62 1.28 4.04 11.69
C ILE A 62 0.11 3.14 12.13
N ALA A 63 0.30 1.82 12.14
CA ALA A 63 -0.69 0.86 12.61
C ALA A 63 -1.03 1.07 14.10
N ASN A 64 0.00 1.26 14.94
CA ASN A 64 -0.21 1.52 16.37
C ASN A 64 -0.99 2.81 16.62
N LYS A 65 -0.73 3.89 15.85
CA LYS A 65 -1.48 5.15 15.96
C LYS A 65 -2.98 4.96 15.67
N LYS A 66 -3.32 3.97 14.84
CA LYS A 66 -4.71 3.60 14.50
C LYS A 66 -5.28 2.43 15.31
N ASN A 67 -4.52 1.92 16.28
CA ASN A 67 -4.89 0.69 17.03
C ASN A 67 -5.17 -0.51 16.11
N VAL A 68 -4.40 -0.67 15.04
CA VAL A 68 -4.49 -1.79 14.11
C VAL A 68 -3.37 -2.77 14.39
N GLU A 69 -3.70 -4.05 14.53
CA GLU A 69 -2.72 -5.13 14.71
C GLU A 69 -2.16 -5.60 13.38
N LEU A 70 -0.82 -5.74 13.30
CA LEU A 70 -0.13 -6.32 12.14
C LEU A 70 0.33 -7.72 12.44
N ILE A 71 -0.16 -8.69 11.67
CA ILE A 71 0.14 -10.12 11.79
C ILE A 71 0.90 -10.56 10.54
N LEU A 72 1.94 -11.36 10.72
CA LEU A 72 2.64 -12.04 9.62
C LEU A 72 2.57 -13.54 9.83
N GLU A 73 2.01 -14.23 8.85
CA GLU A 73 2.05 -15.68 8.75
C GLU A 73 2.89 -16.10 7.55
N SER A 74 3.89 -16.91 7.78
CA SER A 74 4.71 -17.50 6.71
C SER A 74 4.55 -19.01 6.72
N ILE A 75 3.84 -19.51 5.74
CA ILE A 75 3.57 -20.94 5.58
C ILE A 75 4.83 -21.64 5.07
N ARG A 76 5.57 -20.97 4.18
CA ARG A 76 6.83 -21.47 3.61
C ARG A 76 7.87 -20.36 3.53
N GLU A 77 9.14 -20.73 3.68
CA GLU A 77 10.24 -19.82 3.36
C GLU A 77 10.29 -19.59 1.85
N VAL A 78 10.44 -18.34 1.45
CA VAL A 78 10.40 -17.92 0.05
C VAL A 78 11.61 -17.09 -0.26
N THR A 79 12.44 -17.60 -1.18
CA THR A 79 13.50 -16.82 -1.82
C THR A 79 13.20 -16.77 -3.32
N ALA A 80 13.18 -15.58 -3.90
CA ALA A 80 12.80 -15.38 -5.30
C ALA A 80 13.66 -14.31 -5.98
N ASP A 81 13.80 -14.42 -7.30
CA ASP A 81 14.44 -13.38 -8.12
C ASP A 81 13.43 -12.27 -8.42
N VAL A 82 13.56 -11.16 -7.71
CA VAL A 82 12.64 -10.02 -7.79
C VAL A 82 13.40 -8.70 -7.80
N ASP A 83 12.75 -7.65 -8.28
CA ASP A 83 13.17 -6.29 -8.03
C ASP A 83 12.69 -5.87 -6.64
N GLU A 84 13.61 -5.90 -5.67
CA GLU A 84 13.32 -5.65 -4.27
C GLU A 84 12.62 -4.30 -4.05
N THR A 85 13.07 -3.26 -4.77
CA THR A 85 12.50 -1.91 -4.64
C THR A 85 11.04 -1.87 -5.11
N LYS A 86 10.76 -2.42 -6.29
CA LYS A 86 9.41 -2.42 -6.86
C LYS A 86 8.46 -3.32 -6.07
N LEU A 87 8.95 -4.50 -5.63
CA LEU A 87 8.16 -5.41 -4.81
C LEU A 87 7.88 -4.82 -3.43
N SER A 88 8.90 -4.22 -2.78
CA SER A 88 8.72 -3.52 -1.50
C SER A 88 7.70 -2.40 -1.60
N LEU A 89 7.73 -1.62 -2.67
CA LEU A 89 6.75 -0.55 -2.91
C LEU A 89 5.32 -1.11 -3.06
N ALA A 90 5.16 -2.18 -3.83
CA ALA A 90 3.87 -2.83 -4.02
C ALA A 90 3.28 -3.35 -2.71
N ILE A 91 4.06 -4.11 -1.94
CA ILE A 91 3.60 -4.67 -0.65
C ILE A 91 3.34 -3.55 0.35
N SER A 92 4.19 -2.51 0.41
CA SER A 92 3.97 -1.36 1.28
C SER A 92 2.64 -0.66 0.98
N ASN A 93 2.33 -0.42 -0.29
CA ASN A 93 1.07 0.19 -0.70
C ASN A 93 -0.16 -0.63 -0.26
N LEU A 94 -0.09 -1.95 -0.37
CA LEU A 94 -1.18 -2.83 0.08
C LEU A 94 -1.37 -2.76 1.59
N VAL A 95 -0.28 -2.88 2.36
CA VAL A 95 -0.33 -2.83 3.83
C VAL A 95 -0.72 -1.44 4.32
N GLU A 96 -0.21 -0.36 3.71
CA GLU A 96 -0.63 1.01 4.04
C GLU A 96 -2.13 1.21 3.81
N ASN A 97 -2.68 0.72 2.69
CA ASN A 97 -4.12 0.78 2.43
C ASN A 97 -4.91 -0.03 3.46
N ALA A 98 -4.47 -1.24 3.77
CA ALA A 98 -5.10 -2.11 4.77
C ALA A 98 -5.13 -1.47 6.17
N ILE A 99 -4.07 -0.74 6.57
CA ILE A 99 -4.05 0.00 7.83
C ILE A 99 -4.98 1.23 7.73
N LYS A 100 -4.89 1.96 6.62
CA LYS A 100 -5.54 3.25 6.43
C LYS A 100 -7.06 3.14 6.39
N TYR A 101 -7.56 2.13 5.72
CA TYR A 101 -9.00 1.86 5.59
C TYR A 101 -9.52 0.85 6.62
N ASN A 102 -8.70 0.51 7.62
CA ASN A 102 -9.11 -0.36 8.70
C ASN A 102 -9.99 0.37 9.72
N ARG A 103 -10.68 -0.44 10.51
CA ARG A 103 -11.41 0.01 11.70
C ARG A 103 -10.47 0.11 12.89
N GLU A 104 -10.87 0.86 13.90
CA GLU A 104 -10.21 0.83 15.18
C GLU A 104 -10.26 -0.59 15.78
N GLN A 105 -9.13 -1.03 16.34
CA GLN A 105 -8.94 -2.41 16.84
C GLN A 105 -9.05 -3.50 15.77
N GLY A 106 -8.90 -3.14 14.50
CA GLY A 106 -8.86 -4.09 13.41
C GLY A 106 -7.51 -4.76 13.25
N THR A 107 -7.45 -5.69 12.29
CA THR A 107 -6.23 -6.45 11.99
C THR A 107 -5.85 -6.30 10.52
N VAL A 108 -4.56 -6.38 10.25
CA VAL A 108 -3.98 -6.60 8.92
C VAL A 108 -3.12 -7.83 9.00
N GLU A 109 -3.49 -8.85 8.27
CA GLU A 109 -2.76 -10.12 8.19
C GLU A 109 -2.06 -10.21 6.84
N VAL A 110 -0.75 -10.45 6.89
CA VAL A 110 0.06 -10.70 5.70
C VAL A 110 0.46 -12.16 5.71
N THR A 111 -0.03 -12.92 4.73
CA THR A 111 0.27 -14.35 4.58
C THR A 111 1.21 -14.56 3.40
N LEU A 112 2.27 -15.33 3.63
CA LEU A 112 3.24 -15.76 2.63
C LEU A 112 3.11 -17.26 2.39
N ASP A 113 2.95 -17.65 1.13
CA ASP A 113 2.99 -19.04 0.70
C ASP A 113 3.72 -19.16 -0.65
N ALA A 114 4.16 -20.38 -0.99
CA ALA A 114 4.80 -20.66 -2.26
C ALA A 114 4.46 -22.07 -2.74
N ASP A 115 4.36 -22.20 -4.05
CA ASP A 115 4.34 -23.47 -4.74
C ASP A 115 5.63 -23.69 -5.56
N HIS A 116 5.62 -24.59 -6.53
CA HIS A 116 6.79 -24.90 -7.35
C HIS A 116 7.16 -23.80 -8.35
N GLN A 117 6.28 -22.85 -8.63
CA GLN A 117 6.43 -21.86 -9.69
C GLN A 117 6.26 -20.43 -9.20
N PHE A 118 5.40 -20.21 -8.21
CA PHE A 118 5.01 -18.89 -7.73
C PHE A 118 5.10 -18.80 -6.22
N PHE A 119 5.35 -17.59 -5.74
CA PHE A 119 5.04 -17.24 -4.36
C PHE A 119 3.84 -16.30 -4.34
N THR A 120 3.12 -16.34 -3.25
CA THR A 120 1.93 -15.52 -3.02
C THR A 120 2.14 -14.67 -1.79
N VAL A 121 1.84 -13.38 -1.91
CA VAL A 121 1.71 -12.45 -0.78
C VAL A 121 0.25 -12.06 -0.73
N GLN A 122 -0.44 -12.47 0.33
CA GLN A 122 -1.81 -12.06 0.60
C GLN A 122 -1.81 -11.03 1.72
N VAL A 123 -2.55 -9.95 1.53
CA VAL A 123 -2.80 -8.93 2.55
C VAL A 123 -4.31 -8.91 2.78
N ALA A 124 -4.73 -9.31 3.96
CA ALA A 124 -6.12 -9.32 4.38
C ALA A 124 -6.33 -8.31 5.52
N ASP A 125 -7.42 -7.58 5.49
CA ASP A 125 -7.77 -6.61 6.52
C ASP A 125 -9.23 -6.77 6.98
N THR A 126 -9.52 -6.22 8.14
CA THR A 126 -10.87 -6.20 8.73
C THR A 126 -11.52 -4.82 8.58
N GLY A 127 -11.16 -4.09 7.53
CA GLY A 127 -11.54 -2.71 7.32
C GLY A 127 -12.95 -2.49 6.82
N ILE A 128 -13.14 -1.36 6.16
CA ILE A 128 -14.45 -0.95 5.63
C ILE A 128 -14.85 -1.70 4.36
N GLY A 129 -13.92 -2.42 3.74
CA GLY A 129 -14.14 -3.08 2.46
C GLY A 129 -14.31 -2.14 1.28
N ILE A 130 -14.54 -2.72 0.11
CA ILE A 130 -14.71 -2.00 -1.15
C ILE A 130 -16.08 -2.34 -1.72
N PRO A 131 -16.92 -1.34 -2.07
CA PRO A 131 -18.18 -1.57 -2.75
C PRO A 131 -18.00 -2.31 -4.08
N GLU A 132 -18.91 -3.21 -4.41
CA GLU A 132 -18.82 -4.08 -5.59
C GLU A 132 -18.73 -3.28 -6.90
N ASP A 133 -19.47 -2.18 -7.01
CA ASP A 133 -19.47 -1.28 -8.17
C ASP A 133 -18.15 -0.51 -8.37
N CYS A 134 -17.33 -0.42 -7.32
CA CYS A 134 -16.01 0.20 -7.36
C CYS A 134 -14.88 -0.76 -7.75
N MET A 135 -15.08 -2.08 -7.61
CA MET A 135 -14.02 -3.09 -7.79
C MET A 135 -13.35 -3.04 -9.16
N ALA A 136 -14.07 -2.72 -10.23
CA ALA A 136 -13.51 -2.62 -11.58
C ALA A 136 -12.52 -1.44 -11.73
N GLN A 137 -12.66 -0.40 -10.93
CA GLN A 137 -11.96 0.88 -11.06
C GLN A 137 -10.81 1.08 -10.04
N ILE A 138 -10.68 0.19 -9.05
CA ILE A 138 -9.69 0.37 -7.96
C ILE A 138 -8.23 0.49 -8.45
N TYR A 139 -7.93 0.00 -9.64
CA TYR A 139 -6.60 0.09 -10.26
C TYR A 139 -6.42 1.30 -11.18
N GLU A 140 -7.49 2.10 -11.38
CA GLU A 140 -7.39 3.32 -12.16
C GLU A 140 -6.59 4.38 -11.41
N ARG A 141 -5.79 5.16 -12.14
CA ARG A 141 -4.98 6.22 -11.55
C ARG A 141 -5.90 7.31 -10.99
N PHE A 142 -5.58 7.79 -9.79
CA PHE A 142 -6.34 8.81 -9.05
C PHE A 142 -7.76 8.39 -8.66
N TYR A 143 -8.13 7.13 -8.89
CA TYR A 143 -9.44 6.63 -8.46
C TYR A 143 -9.49 6.48 -6.94
N ARG A 144 -10.63 6.85 -6.38
CA ARG A 144 -10.94 6.75 -4.95
C ARG A 144 -12.43 6.49 -4.80
N VAL A 145 -12.78 5.54 -3.93
CA VAL A 145 -14.18 5.18 -3.62
C VAL A 145 -14.93 6.35 -3.01
N ASP A 146 -14.30 7.08 -2.10
CA ASP A 146 -14.90 8.26 -1.46
C ASP A 146 -14.07 9.53 -1.72
N LYS A 147 -14.70 10.51 -2.37
CA LYS A 147 -14.12 11.82 -2.64
C LYS A 147 -14.40 12.84 -1.52
N SER A 148 -15.40 12.58 -0.68
CA SER A 148 -15.86 13.52 0.35
C SER A 148 -14.98 13.52 1.61
N HIS A 149 -14.49 12.36 2.02
CA HIS A 149 -13.56 12.20 3.15
C HIS A 149 -12.08 12.16 2.71
N SER A 150 -11.81 12.58 1.48
CA SER A 150 -10.48 12.45 0.86
C SER A 150 -9.39 13.26 1.55
N ARG A 151 -9.72 14.33 2.27
CA ARG A 151 -8.76 15.16 3.01
C ARG A 151 -8.37 14.51 4.34
N GLU A 152 -9.31 13.93 5.06
CA GLU A 152 -9.09 13.32 6.38
C GLU A 152 -8.31 12.00 6.29
N ILE A 153 -8.64 11.17 5.29
CA ILE A 153 -8.02 9.85 5.15
C ILE A 153 -6.70 9.92 4.37
N GLY A 154 -6.40 11.01 3.62
CA GLY A 154 -5.19 11.16 2.81
C GLY A 154 -5.06 10.08 1.72
N GLY A 155 -4.18 10.24 0.77
CA GLY A 155 -3.85 9.25 -0.25
C GLY A 155 -3.94 9.79 -1.67
N THR A 156 -3.02 9.30 -2.50
CA THR A 156 -2.80 9.79 -3.85
C THR A 156 -3.77 9.19 -4.88
N GLY A 157 -4.38 8.02 -4.58
CA GLY A 157 -5.13 7.24 -5.54
C GLY A 157 -4.24 6.54 -6.57
N LEU A 158 -2.93 6.47 -6.32
CA LEU A 158 -1.94 5.88 -7.23
C LEU A 158 -1.41 4.53 -6.73
N GLY A 159 -1.52 4.24 -5.43
CA GLY A 159 -0.90 3.08 -4.79
C GLY A 159 -1.28 1.74 -5.42
N LEU A 160 -2.57 1.49 -5.70
CA LEU A 160 -3.02 0.24 -6.33
C LEU A 160 -2.61 0.15 -7.81
N ALA A 161 -2.55 1.28 -8.54
CA ALA A 161 -2.02 1.31 -9.90
C ALA A 161 -0.52 0.98 -9.92
N ILE A 162 0.26 1.51 -8.99
CA ILE A 162 1.68 1.19 -8.80
C ILE A 162 1.85 -0.29 -8.47
N THR A 163 1.06 -0.80 -7.53
CA THR A 163 1.08 -2.22 -7.13
C THR A 163 0.82 -3.13 -8.32
N LYS A 164 -0.22 -2.85 -9.10
CA LYS A 164 -0.55 -3.62 -10.30
C LYS A 164 0.61 -3.62 -11.30
N ASN A 165 1.19 -2.45 -11.59
CA ASN A 165 2.32 -2.35 -12.52
C ASN A 165 3.55 -3.11 -12.02
N ALA A 166 3.89 -3.01 -10.74
CA ALA A 166 5.00 -3.74 -10.15
C ALA A 166 4.80 -5.26 -10.27
N VAL A 167 3.59 -5.75 -9.97
CA VAL A 167 3.26 -7.18 -10.10
C VAL A 167 3.36 -7.64 -11.55
N LEU A 168 2.85 -6.88 -12.50
CA LEU A 168 2.92 -7.22 -13.94
C LEU A 168 4.36 -7.23 -14.46
N LEU A 169 5.22 -6.32 -14.01
CA LEU A 169 6.66 -6.32 -14.35
C LEU A 169 7.35 -7.60 -13.87
N HIS A 170 6.92 -8.17 -12.76
CA HIS A 170 7.39 -9.47 -12.25
C HIS A 170 6.68 -10.67 -12.90
N ARG A 171 5.87 -10.45 -13.97
CA ARG A 171 5.06 -11.48 -14.63
C ARG A 171 4.08 -12.18 -13.70
N GLY A 172 3.69 -11.51 -12.62
CA GLY A 172 2.72 -11.98 -11.66
C GLY A 172 1.30 -11.58 -12.02
N SER A 173 0.36 -11.97 -11.16
CA SER A 173 -1.05 -11.59 -11.22
C SER A 173 -1.48 -11.02 -9.88
N ILE A 174 -2.46 -10.11 -9.91
CA ILE A 174 -3.06 -9.54 -8.71
C ILE A 174 -4.55 -9.83 -8.72
N LYS A 175 -5.07 -10.26 -7.57
CA LYS A 175 -6.49 -10.51 -7.34
C LYS A 175 -6.93 -9.76 -6.08
N VAL A 176 -8.11 -9.18 -6.12
CA VAL A 176 -8.73 -8.54 -4.97
C VAL A 176 -10.08 -9.20 -4.74
N GLU A 177 -10.36 -9.52 -3.50
CA GLU A 177 -11.66 -9.93 -2.99
C GLU A 177 -11.99 -9.01 -1.83
N SER A 178 -13.18 -8.45 -1.83
CA SER A 178 -13.61 -7.54 -0.77
C SER A 178 -15.14 -7.55 -0.64
N ARG A 179 -15.61 -7.30 0.58
CA ARG A 179 -17.03 -7.07 0.87
C ARG A 179 -17.16 -5.79 1.67
N GLU A 180 -18.04 -4.92 1.23
CA GLU A 180 -18.35 -3.69 1.96
C GLU A 180 -18.78 -4.03 3.39
N GLY A 181 -18.09 -3.43 4.35
CA GLY A 181 -18.33 -3.65 5.76
C GLY A 181 -17.59 -4.83 6.40
N GLU A 182 -16.86 -5.66 5.67
CA GLU A 182 -16.16 -6.85 6.22
C GLU A 182 -14.64 -6.87 5.92
N GLY A 183 -14.18 -5.99 5.02
CA GLY A 183 -12.78 -5.93 4.58
C GLY A 183 -12.55 -6.53 3.21
#